data_989efba72c19ea1f7329364c96a71ea8
#
_entry.id   989efba72c19ea1f7329364c96a71ea8
#
_cell.length_a   1.000
_cell.length_b   1.000
_cell.length_c   1.000
_cell.angle_alpha   90.00
_cell.angle_beta   90.00
_cell.angle_gamma   90.00
#
_symmetry.space_group_name_H-M   'P 1'
#
loop_
_entity.id
_entity.type
_entity.pdbx_description
1 polymer ?
#
loop_
_entity_poly.entity_id
_entity_poly.type
_entity_poly.pdbx_seq_one_letter_code
_entity_poly.pdbx_strand_id
1 'polypeptide(L)'
;MKVRILSTKYYDNKEMLDKYHLLRNYKFEMVGNSRHQIAYITVNDLNDLLKFIAELEIPVIFWYDYDNGTYNAEIYDDYRE
;
A
#
# COMPACT_ATOMS: atom_id res chain seq x y z
N MET A 1 2.44 -12.65 3.27
CA MET A 1 1.22 -11.95 3.71
C MET A 1 0.95 -10.80 2.77
N LYS A 2 -0.23 -10.76 2.19
CA LYS A 2 -0.62 -9.67 1.29
C LYS A 2 -1.15 -8.49 2.08
N VAL A 3 -0.76 -7.29 1.66
CA VAL A 3 -1.22 -6.04 2.24
C VAL A 3 -1.76 -5.18 1.11
N ARG A 4 -3.01 -4.75 1.23
CA ARG A 4 -3.61 -3.84 0.27
C ARG A 4 -3.07 -2.43 0.54
N ILE A 5 -2.63 -1.79 -0.52
CA ILE A 5 -2.08 -0.43 -0.44
C ILE A 5 -3.10 0.54 -1.02
N LEU A 6 -3.46 1.54 -0.22
CA LEU A 6 -4.34 2.61 -0.65
C LEU A 6 -3.59 3.94 -0.52
N SER A 7 -3.95 4.86 -1.39
CA SER A 7 -3.39 6.21 -1.36
C SER A 7 -4.53 7.20 -1.56
N THR A 8 -4.48 8.30 -0.84
CA THR A 8 -5.48 9.35 -1.00
C THR A 8 -5.26 10.16 -2.29
N LYS A 9 -4.07 10.09 -2.86
CA LYS A 9 -3.68 10.93 -3.99
C LYS A 9 -3.39 10.17 -5.28
N TYR A 10 -2.77 9.00 -5.18
CA TYR A 10 -2.31 8.25 -6.34
C TYR A 10 -3.12 6.97 -6.48
N TYR A 11 -3.78 6.81 -7.63
CA TYR A 11 -4.72 5.71 -7.84
C TYR A 11 -4.21 4.65 -8.79
N ASP A 12 -3.30 4.99 -9.71
CA ASP A 12 -2.78 3.99 -10.62
C ASP A 12 -1.42 3.47 -10.19
N ASN A 13 -1.09 2.30 -10.71
CA ASN A 13 0.10 1.55 -10.36
C ASN A 13 1.38 2.33 -10.61
N LYS A 14 1.46 2.94 -11.80
CA LYS A 14 2.66 3.64 -12.21
C LYS A 14 2.92 4.86 -11.33
N GLU A 15 1.89 5.63 -11.05
CA GLU A 15 2.00 6.81 -10.20
C GLU A 15 2.45 6.43 -8.79
N MET A 16 1.88 5.36 -8.23
CA MET A 16 2.26 4.90 -6.91
C MET A 16 3.71 4.42 -6.86
N LEU A 17 4.14 3.66 -7.86
CA LEU A 17 5.52 3.17 -7.92
C LEU A 17 6.53 4.29 -8.14
N ASP A 18 6.16 5.30 -8.91
CA ASP A 18 7.04 6.45 -9.17
C ASP A 18 7.15 7.34 -7.94
N LYS A 19 6.07 7.51 -7.21
CA LYS A 19 6.05 8.32 -5.98
C LYS A 19 6.70 7.59 -4.81
N TYR A 20 6.39 6.32 -4.65
CA TYR A 20 6.86 5.53 -3.52
C TYR A 20 7.76 4.41 -3.99
N HIS A 21 9.03 4.75 -4.24
CA HIS A 21 10.02 3.78 -4.73
C HIS A 21 10.20 2.60 -3.78
N LEU A 22 9.91 2.79 -2.51
CA LEU A 22 9.97 1.72 -1.51
C LEU A 22 9.10 0.53 -1.88
N LEU A 23 7.98 0.76 -2.57
CA LEU A 23 7.08 -0.31 -3.02
C LEU A 23 7.79 -1.32 -3.93
N ARG A 24 8.84 -0.89 -4.62
CA ARG A 24 9.60 -1.75 -5.54
C ARG A 24 10.45 -2.80 -4.81
N ASN A 25 10.65 -2.62 -3.51
CA ASN A 25 11.40 -3.57 -2.69
C ASN A 25 10.56 -4.76 -2.26
N TYR A 26 9.27 -4.72 -2.56
CA TYR A 26 8.34 -5.79 -2.23
C TYR A 26 7.72 -6.33 -3.51
N LYS A 27 7.18 -7.54 -3.43
CA LYS A 27 6.41 -8.07 -4.56
C LYS A 27 5.14 -7.22 -4.68
N PHE A 28 5.06 -6.45 -5.74
CA PHE A 28 3.95 -5.53 -5.99
C PHE A 28 3.07 -6.10 -7.10
N GLU A 29 1.75 -6.09 -6.89
CA GLU A 29 0.83 -6.52 -7.93
C GLU A 29 -0.42 -5.64 -7.94
N MET A 30 -1.01 -5.51 -9.12
CA MET A 30 -2.30 -4.84 -9.29
C MET A 30 -3.32 -5.88 -9.72
N VAL A 31 -4.48 -5.86 -9.08
CA VAL A 31 -5.57 -6.77 -9.37
C VAL A 31 -6.78 -5.95 -9.76
N GLY A 32 -7.47 -6.37 -10.82
CA GLY A 32 -8.66 -5.68 -11.29
C GLY A 32 -8.49 -5.12 -12.69
N ASN A 33 -9.50 -4.38 -13.15
CA ASN A 33 -9.49 -3.75 -14.46
C ASN A 33 -9.00 -2.30 -14.37
N SER A 34 -8.96 -1.61 -15.52
CA SER A 34 -8.43 -0.24 -15.60
C SER A 34 -9.16 0.79 -14.74
N ARG A 35 -10.39 0.50 -14.32
CA ARG A 35 -11.18 1.42 -13.49
C ARG A 35 -11.14 1.10 -12.01
N HIS A 36 -10.88 -0.17 -11.68
CA HIS A 36 -10.94 -0.66 -10.29
C HIS A 36 -9.73 -1.52 -9.99
N GLN A 37 -8.58 -0.88 -10.03
CA GLN A 37 -7.32 -1.55 -9.70
C GLN A 37 -7.07 -1.50 -8.20
N ILE A 38 -6.66 -2.62 -7.66
CA ILE A 38 -6.30 -2.74 -6.25
C ILE A 38 -4.84 -3.15 -6.18
N ALA A 39 -4.05 -2.36 -5.46
CA ALA A 39 -2.62 -2.60 -5.30
C ALA A 39 -2.36 -3.44 -4.06
N TYR A 40 -1.48 -4.41 -4.19
CA TYR A 40 -1.03 -5.23 -3.06
C TYR A 40 0.49 -5.29 -3.04
N ILE A 41 1.06 -5.36 -1.85
CA ILE A 41 2.44 -5.80 -1.65
C ILE A 41 2.41 -7.10 -0.86
N THR A 42 3.47 -7.89 -1.00
CA THR A 42 3.65 -9.08 -0.19
C THR A 42 4.79 -8.85 0.78
N VAL A 43 4.51 -9.04 2.05
CA VAL A 43 5.50 -8.96 3.13
C VAL A 43 5.59 -10.33 3.80
N ASN A 44 6.69 -10.60 4.51
CA ASN A 44 6.87 -11.89 5.17
C ASN A 44 5.99 -12.03 6.40
N ASP A 45 5.88 -10.98 7.19
CA ASP A 45 5.12 -10.99 8.44
C ASP A 45 4.72 -9.56 8.84
N LEU A 46 4.12 -9.44 10.01
CA LEU A 46 3.68 -8.14 10.52
C LEU A 46 4.85 -7.20 10.80
N ASN A 47 5.99 -7.73 11.21
CA ASN A 47 7.18 -6.90 11.46
C ASN A 47 7.65 -6.23 10.18
N ASP A 48 7.62 -6.95 9.06
CA ASP A 48 7.95 -6.39 7.74
C ASP A 48 6.99 -5.27 7.37
N LEU A 49 5.69 -5.44 7.67
CA LEU A 49 4.69 -4.41 7.41
C LEU A 49 4.97 -3.16 8.22
N LEU A 50 5.28 -3.31 9.50
CA LEU A 50 5.59 -2.18 10.38
C LEU A 50 6.86 -1.46 9.93
N LYS A 51 7.85 -2.21 9.47
CA LYS A 51 9.07 -1.64 8.91
C LYS A 51 8.79 -0.81 7.65
N PHE A 52 7.97 -1.36 6.75
CA PHE A 52 7.53 -0.66 5.55
C PHE A 52 6.85 0.67 5.90
N ILE A 53 5.91 0.64 6.85
CA ILE A 53 5.19 1.83 7.28
C ILE A 53 6.16 2.87 7.84
N ALA A 54 7.10 2.45 8.68
CA ALA A 54 8.08 3.36 9.27
C ALA A 54 8.99 4.00 8.21
N GLU A 55 9.39 3.23 7.20
CA GLU A 55 10.28 3.72 6.16
C GLU A 55 9.62 4.70 5.19
N LEU A 56 8.29 4.67 5.08
CA LEU A 56 7.57 5.63 4.24
C LEU A 56 7.67 7.05 4.74
N GLU A 57 7.81 7.25 6.05
CA GLU A 57 7.89 8.57 6.69
C GLU A 57 6.70 9.47 6.37
N ILE A 58 5.54 8.86 6.10
CA ILE A 58 4.28 9.54 5.84
C ILE A 58 3.24 8.87 6.73
N PRO A 59 2.26 9.62 7.26
CA PRO A 59 1.19 9.01 8.05
C PRO A 59 0.49 7.90 7.29
N VAL A 60 0.33 6.76 7.94
CA VAL A 60 -0.33 5.59 7.38
C VAL A 60 -1.33 5.09 8.41
N ILE A 61 -2.55 4.85 7.97
CA ILE A 61 -3.53 4.12 8.77
C ILE A 61 -3.48 2.68 8.28
N PHE A 62 -3.37 1.74 9.22
CA PHE A 62 -3.46 0.36 8.81
C PHE A 62 -4.50 -0.37 9.65
N TRP A 63 -5.22 -1.30 8.99
CA TRP A 63 -6.26 -2.06 9.66
C TRP A 63 -6.42 -3.42 8.99
N TYR A 64 -7.11 -4.30 9.71
CA TYR A 64 -7.44 -5.61 9.16
C TYR A 64 -8.86 -5.57 8.59
N ASP A 65 -8.99 -5.97 7.34
CA ASP A 65 -10.28 -6.07 6.65
C ASP A 65 -10.81 -7.49 6.83
N TYR A 66 -11.80 -7.64 7.70
CA TYR A 66 -12.38 -8.93 8.02
C TYR A 66 -13.17 -9.54 6.85
N ASP A 67 -13.73 -8.69 5.99
CA ASP A 67 -14.52 -9.17 4.85
C ASP A 67 -13.63 -9.81 3.78
N ASN A 68 -12.46 -9.25 3.56
CA ASN A 68 -11.53 -9.73 2.55
C ASN A 68 -10.37 -10.56 3.12
N GLY A 69 -10.21 -10.57 4.44
CA GLY A 69 -9.13 -11.29 5.09
C GLY A 69 -7.76 -10.72 4.79
N THR A 70 -7.67 -9.40 4.62
CA THR A 70 -6.42 -8.74 4.25
C THR A 70 -6.08 -7.61 5.21
N TYR A 71 -4.79 -7.34 5.36
CA TYR A 71 -4.35 -6.09 5.98
C TYR A 71 -4.39 -4.99 4.94
N ASN A 72 -4.77 -3.79 5.36
CA ASN A 72 -4.81 -2.62 4.50
C ASN A 72 -3.90 -1.55 5.09
N ALA A 73 -3.12 -0.90 4.23
CA ALA A 73 -2.30 0.25 4.60
C ALA A 73 -2.72 1.43 3.73
N GLU A 74 -3.28 2.46 4.34
CA GLU A 74 -3.72 3.65 3.64
C GLU A 74 -2.73 4.78 3.88
N ILE A 75 -2.09 5.22 2.80
CA ILE A 75 -1.08 6.27 2.83
C ILE A 75 -1.78 7.62 2.69
N TYR A 76 -1.59 8.49 3.66
CA TYR A 76 -2.20 9.83 3.66
C TYR A 76 -1.30 10.82 2.95
N ASP A 77 -1.35 10.81 1.64
CA ASP A 77 -0.54 11.66 0.76
C ASP A 77 -0.88 13.15 0.92
N ASP A 78 -2.15 13.44 1.25
CA ASP A 78 -2.63 14.82 1.36
C ASP A 78 -2.20 15.50 2.65
N TYR A 79 -1.71 14.74 3.59
CA TYR A 79 -1.43 15.23 4.94
C TYR A 79 -0.44 16.39 4.97
N ARG A 80 0.46 16.42 4.01
CA ARG A 80 1.54 17.42 3.97
C ARG A 80 1.32 18.56 2.98
N GLU A 81 0.14 18.65 2.43
CA GLU A 81 -0.20 19.72 1.49
C GLU A 81 -0.77 20.96 2.16
#